data_60ce458bfaac6916d2b60ef5e1aa6003
#
_entry.id   60ce458bfaac6916d2b60ef5e1aa6003
#
_cell.length_a   1.000
_cell.length_b   1.000
_cell.length_c   1.000
_cell.angle_alpha   90.00
_cell.angle_beta   90.00
_cell.angle_gamma   90.00
#
_symmetry.space_group_name_H-M   'P 1'
#
loop_
_entity.id
_entity.type
_entity.pdbx_description
1 polymer ?
#
loop_
_entity_poly.entity_id
_entity_poly.type
_entity_poly.pdbx_seq_one_letter_code
_entity_poly.pdbx_strand_id
1 'polypeptide(L)'
;MKTYDAIVVGAGHNGLTTAAFLAKAGLDVVCVEKNDYIGGAAVSRNLYKDWWYSNSSYVCSLLRPEIYRALELHKHGLQVTPYGGSVTFMENGDYYGSYHDPEVEYREMARFSRHDADAYKTFSADTMRQCRFIRDFLLSTAPDPTSFKPRDLKKLARIGGKFMEMGEARMYETIRFWTMSVAEYLAEYFETDVIKTALSGSGIIGTALGIHSPGTAYVLLHHYMGEVDGNIGSWGFARGGMGAVSDSIAGAFLAAGGELRTEAGVDQFIVKNGKVNGVALENGDEISAPVVVSAMDVKRTFLNCMDESDLPEKFYRRVKHFKIRGSSGKVNIALDGLPSFPALPE
;
A
#
# COMPACT_ATOMS: atom_id res chain seq x y z
N MET A 1 -15.36 -27.81 -19.53
CA MET A 1 -15.12 -26.58 -18.74
C MET A 1 -14.37 -26.97 -17.48
N LYS A 2 -13.18 -26.44 -17.22
CA LYS A 2 -12.44 -26.71 -15.97
C LYS A 2 -13.12 -25.94 -14.82
N THR A 3 -13.39 -26.61 -13.73
CA THR A 3 -14.00 -26.02 -12.53
C THR A 3 -12.93 -25.90 -11.47
N TYR A 4 -12.86 -24.72 -10.82
CA TYR A 4 -11.96 -24.42 -9.72
C TYR A 4 -12.75 -24.24 -8.41
N ASP A 5 -12.07 -24.27 -7.28
CA ASP A 5 -12.64 -23.89 -6.00
C ASP A 5 -12.78 -22.36 -5.90
N ALA A 6 -11.82 -21.63 -6.49
CA ALA A 6 -11.86 -20.17 -6.52
C ALA A 6 -11.23 -19.58 -7.79
N ILE A 7 -11.79 -18.47 -8.24
CA ILE A 7 -11.21 -17.60 -9.28
C ILE A 7 -10.79 -16.29 -8.63
N VAL A 8 -9.57 -15.83 -8.91
CA VAL A 8 -9.10 -14.49 -8.53
C VAL A 8 -8.94 -13.67 -9.81
N VAL A 9 -9.63 -12.54 -9.88
CA VAL A 9 -9.62 -11.64 -11.04
C VAL A 9 -8.70 -10.46 -10.78
N GLY A 10 -7.63 -10.37 -11.59
CA GLY A 10 -6.57 -9.38 -11.48
C GLY A 10 -5.34 -9.91 -10.74
N ALA A 11 -4.23 -10.06 -11.47
CA ALA A 11 -2.93 -10.51 -10.93
C ALA A 11 -2.05 -9.33 -10.48
N GLY A 12 -2.63 -8.30 -9.88
CA GLY A 12 -1.90 -7.33 -9.08
C GLY A 12 -1.43 -7.96 -7.76
N HIS A 13 -0.50 -7.32 -7.05
CA HIS A 13 0.06 -7.86 -5.80
C HIS A 13 -1.00 -8.29 -4.76
N ASN A 14 -2.15 -7.61 -4.69
CA ASN A 14 -3.26 -7.99 -3.79
C ASN A 14 -3.97 -9.26 -4.26
N GLY A 15 -4.27 -9.37 -5.56
CA GLY A 15 -4.89 -10.56 -6.14
C GLY A 15 -3.97 -11.77 -6.02
N LEU A 16 -2.69 -11.62 -6.39
CA LEU A 16 -1.69 -12.67 -6.25
C LEU A 16 -1.53 -13.13 -4.79
N THR A 17 -1.51 -12.20 -3.84
CA THR A 17 -1.48 -12.55 -2.41
C THR A 17 -2.68 -13.38 -2.00
N THR A 18 -3.88 -12.97 -2.41
CA THR A 18 -5.12 -13.70 -2.12
C THR A 18 -5.08 -15.09 -2.75
N ALA A 19 -4.71 -15.19 -4.03
CA ALA A 19 -4.59 -16.46 -4.74
C ALA A 19 -3.58 -17.40 -4.08
N ALA A 20 -2.42 -16.87 -3.68
CA ALA A 20 -1.39 -17.66 -3.01
C ALA A 20 -1.85 -18.22 -1.67
N PHE A 21 -2.56 -17.45 -0.86
CA PHE A 21 -3.11 -17.95 0.41
C PHE A 21 -4.22 -18.97 0.21
N LEU A 22 -5.09 -18.80 -0.79
CA LEU A 22 -6.12 -19.78 -1.11
C LEU A 22 -5.52 -21.11 -1.60
N ALA A 23 -4.55 -21.06 -2.52
CA ALA A 23 -3.84 -22.25 -3.00
C ALA A 23 -3.06 -22.94 -1.87
N LYS A 24 -2.38 -22.15 -1.01
CA LYS A 24 -1.69 -22.69 0.16
C LYS A 24 -2.63 -23.35 1.16
N ALA A 25 -3.90 -22.96 1.19
CA ALA A 25 -4.95 -23.62 1.97
C ALA A 25 -5.47 -24.91 1.32
N GLY A 26 -4.95 -25.32 0.17
CA GLY A 26 -5.30 -26.55 -0.53
C GLY A 26 -6.45 -26.42 -1.53
N LEU A 27 -6.84 -25.19 -1.88
CA LEU A 27 -7.89 -24.96 -2.88
C LEU A 27 -7.30 -24.99 -4.31
N ASP A 28 -8.07 -25.48 -5.28
CA ASP A 28 -7.76 -25.36 -6.72
C ASP A 28 -8.14 -23.94 -7.16
N VAL A 29 -7.12 -23.11 -7.45
CA VAL A 29 -7.28 -21.67 -7.69
C VAL A 29 -6.71 -21.27 -9.03
N VAL A 30 -7.50 -20.53 -9.81
CA VAL A 30 -7.01 -19.82 -10.99
C VAL A 30 -7.00 -18.31 -10.73
N CYS A 31 -5.89 -17.65 -11.07
CA CYS A 31 -5.78 -16.19 -11.11
C CYS A 31 -5.71 -15.75 -12.57
N VAL A 32 -6.61 -14.84 -12.97
CA VAL A 32 -6.71 -14.33 -14.35
C VAL A 32 -6.31 -12.86 -14.39
N GLU A 33 -5.52 -12.49 -15.41
CA GLU A 33 -5.03 -11.14 -15.64
C GLU A 33 -5.27 -10.74 -17.09
N LYS A 34 -5.73 -9.51 -17.29
CA LYS A 34 -6.00 -8.98 -18.65
C LYS A 34 -4.74 -8.75 -19.47
N ASN A 35 -3.69 -8.23 -18.83
CA ASN A 35 -2.44 -7.90 -19.50
C ASN A 35 -1.61 -9.16 -19.77
N ASP A 36 -0.60 -9.03 -20.64
CA ASP A 36 0.44 -10.02 -20.89
C ASP A 36 1.47 -10.12 -19.74
N TYR A 37 1.35 -9.27 -18.72
CA TYR A 37 2.21 -9.20 -17.54
C TYR A 37 1.38 -9.09 -16.25
N ILE A 38 2.01 -9.42 -15.12
CA ILE A 38 1.40 -9.37 -13.78
C ILE A 38 1.95 -8.19 -12.97
N GLY A 39 1.40 -7.99 -11.77
CA GLY A 39 1.93 -7.08 -10.76
C GLY A 39 1.08 -5.84 -10.51
N GLY A 40 0.21 -5.45 -11.44
CA GLY A 40 -0.63 -4.27 -11.30
C GLY A 40 0.22 -3.00 -11.08
N ALA A 41 0.08 -2.33 -9.91
CA ALA A 41 0.91 -1.17 -9.57
C ALA A 41 2.34 -1.54 -9.13
N ALA A 42 2.58 -2.80 -8.73
CA ALA A 42 3.91 -3.31 -8.38
C ALA A 42 4.48 -4.14 -9.54
N VAL A 43 4.78 -3.47 -10.65
CA VAL A 43 5.29 -4.08 -11.88
C VAL A 43 6.58 -3.40 -12.32
N SER A 44 7.53 -4.19 -12.84
CA SER A 44 8.71 -3.70 -13.57
C SER A 44 8.55 -4.07 -15.04
N ARG A 45 8.77 -3.10 -15.93
CA ARG A 45 8.64 -3.29 -17.37
C ARG A 45 9.84 -2.75 -18.12
N ASN A 46 10.22 -3.45 -19.17
CA ASN A 46 11.11 -2.89 -20.17
C ASN A 46 10.28 -1.99 -21.09
N LEU A 47 10.49 -0.69 -21.02
CA LEU A 47 9.74 0.32 -21.79
C LEU A 47 10.62 1.04 -22.84
N TYR A 48 11.94 0.94 -22.70
CA TYR A 48 12.86 1.60 -23.63
C TYR A 48 14.20 0.87 -23.64
N LYS A 49 14.63 0.38 -24.79
CA LYS A 49 15.87 -0.39 -24.98
C LYS A 49 16.01 -1.50 -23.93
N ASP A 50 17.14 -1.58 -23.23
CA ASP A 50 17.42 -2.55 -22.18
C ASP A 50 17.09 -2.03 -20.76
N TRP A 51 16.37 -0.90 -20.66
CA TRP A 51 16.01 -0.27 -19.40
C TRP A 51 14.72 -0.84 -18.82
N TRP A 52 14.80 -1.26 -17.56
CA TRP A 52 13.67 -1.74 -16.79
C TRP A 52 13.24 -0.69 -15.77
N TYR A 53 11.96 -0.43 -15.70
CA TYR A 53 11.37 0.58 -14.82
C TYR A 53 10.32 -0.02 -13.91
N SER A 54 10.35 0.36 -12.64
CA SER A 54 9.19 0.21 -11.76
C SER A 54 8.11 1.21 -12.23
N ASN A 55 7.07 0.71 -12.88
CA ASN A 55 6.16 1.56 -13.66
C ASN A 55 5.33 2.52 -12.81
N SER A 56 4.82 2.07 -11.66
CA SER A 56 4.00 2.88 -10.75
C SER A 56 4.60 2.95 -9.35
N SER A 57 4.53 1.87 -8.58
CA SER A 57 5.22 1.78 -7.29
C SER A 57 6.74 1.81 -7.50
N TYR A 58 7.49 2.41 -6.56
CA TYR A 58 8.95 2.59 -6.71
C TYR A 58 9.75 2.14 -5.49
N VAL A 59 9.12 2.02 -4.33
CA VAL A 59 9.75 1.54 -3.09
C VAL A 59 8.89 0.50 -2.39
N CYS A 60 9.54 -0.41 -1.67
CA CYS A 60 8.91 -1.43 -0.86
C CYS A 60 9.04 -1.02 0.62
N SER A 61 7.91 -0.87 1.31
CA SER A 61 7.89 -0.65 2.75
C SER A 61 6.66 -1.26 3.43
N LEU A 62 5.50 -1.23 2.77
CA LEU A 62 4.21 -1.62 3.34
C LEU A 62 3.87 -3.11 3.14
N LEU A 63 4.72 -3.89 2.48
CA LEU A 63 4.56 -5.33 2.43
C LEU A 63 4.70 -5.91 3.83
N ARG A 64 3.63 -6.49 4.32
CA ARG A 64 3.58 -6.98 5.70
C ARG A 64 4.55 -8.15 5.91
N PRO A 65 5.36 -8.12 6.99
CA PRO A 65 6.30 -9.21 7.30
C PRO A 65 5.62 -10.57 7.46
N GLU A 66 4.35 -10.56 7.90
CA GLU A 66 3.54 -11.77 8.05
C GLU A 66 3.27 -12.42 6.69
N ILE A 67 3.00 -11.63 5.66
CA ILE A 67 2.81 -12.11 4.28
C ILE A 67 4.13 -12.62 3.73
N TYR A 68 5.21 -11.84 3.90
CA TYR A 68 6.56 -12.21 3.47
C TYR A 68 6.97 -13.59 4.03
N ARG A 69 6.77 -13.79 5.34
CA ARG A 69 7.10 -15.07 6.02
C ARG A 69 6.14 -16.19 5.63
N ALA A 70 4.83 -15.91 5.61
CA ALA A 70 3.84 -16.96 5.32
C ALA A 70 3.96 -17.51 3.91
N LEU A 71 4.31 -16.69 2.93
CA LEU A 71 4.52 -17.09 1.53
C LEU A 71 5.98 -17.40 1.22
N GLU A 72 6.89 -17.31 2.20
CA GLU A 72 8.33 -17.60 2.04
C GLU A 72 8.96 -16.87 0.85
N LEU A 73 8.62 -15.57 0.67
CA LEU A 73 8.96 -14.80 -0.54
C LEU A 73 10.46 -14.76 -0.86
N HIS A 74 11.32 -14.91 0.16
CA HIS A 74 12.76 -15.05 -0.02
C HIS A 74 13.15 -16.30 -0.84
N LYS A 75 12.39 -17.40 -0.72
CA LYS A 75 12.59 -18.60 -1.54
C LYS A 75 12.17 -18.39 -3.00
N HIS A 76 11.34 -17.40 -3.24
CA HIS A 76 10.88 -16.99 -4.56
C HIS A 76 11.62 -15.77 -5.10
N GLY A 77 12.79 -15.45 -4.53
CA GLY A 77 13.73 -14.46 -5.06
C GLY A 77 13.56 -13.02 -4.57
N LEU A 78 12.61 -12.74 -3.66
CA LEU A 78 12.45 -11.38 -3.16
C LEU A 78 13.59 -10.98 -2.23
N GLN A 79 14.30 -9.95 -2.64
CA GLN A 79 15.33 -9.27 -1.86
C GLN A 79 15.01 -7.78 -1.83
N VAL A 80 14.91 -7.20 -0.63
CA VAL A 80 14.66 -5.77 -0.44
C VAL A 80 15.84 -5.18 0.32
N THR A 81 16.47 -4.16 -0.26
CA THR A 81 17.59 -3.46 0.36
C THR A 81 17.09 -2.14 0.91
N PRO A 82 17.23 -1.88 2.23
CA PRO A 82 16.91 -0.57 2.80
C PRO A 82 17.74 0.52 2.12
N TYR A 83 17.14 1.68 1.85
CA TYR A 83 17.90 2.83 1.38
C TYR A 83 18.36 3.68 2.56
N GLY A 84 19.52 4.36 2.38
CA GLY A 84 20.23 5.01 3.51
C GLY A 84 19.72 6.40 3.87
N GLY A 85 18.90 7.03 3.03
CA GLY A 85 18.41 8.38 3.28
C GLY A 85 17.78 9.02 2.03
N SER A 86 17.39 10.27 2.18
CA SER A 86 16.84 11.09 1.09
C SER A 86 17.41 12.51 1.15
N VAL A 87 17.36 13.21 0.03
CA VAL A 87 17.83 14.60 -0.06
C VAL A 87 16.73 15.47 -0.63
N THR A 88 16.50 16.61 0.00
CA THR A 88 15.62 17.67 -0.47
C THR A 88 16.47 18.87 -0.87
N PHE A 89 16.51 19.20 -2.16
CA PHE A 89 17.21 20.38 -2.68
C PHE A 89 16.38 21.63 -2.52
N MET A 90 17.03 22.76 -2.25
CA MET A 90 16.41 24.07 -2.06
C MET A 90 16.78 25.04 -3.18
N GLU A 91 15.93 26.02 -3.43
CA GLU A 91 16.14 27.03 -4.48
C GLU A 91 17.38 27.90 -4.25
N ASN A 92 17.80 28.07 -2.98
CA ASN A 92 19.01 28.82 -2.61
C ASN A 92 20.31 28.07 -2.85
N GLY A 93 20.27 26.85 -3.39
CA GLY A 93 21.43 26.01 -3.65
C GLY A 93 21.90 25.19 -2.45
N ASP A 94 21.18 25.22 -1.33
CA ASP A 94 21.41 24.36 -0.17
C ASP A 94 20.58 23.07 -0.30
N TYR A 95 20.74 22.13 0.64
CA TYR A 95 19.98 20.89 0.72
C TYR A 95 19.68 20.51 2.16
N TYR A 96 18.66 19.68 2.36
CA TYR A 96 18.42 18.95 3.60
C TYR A 96 18.50 17.45 3.31
N GLY A 97 19.42 16.76 3.99
CA GLY A 97 19.57 15.31 3.95
C GLY A 97 18.83 14.67 5.12
N SER A 98 18.04 13.65 4.86
CA SER A 98 17.42 12.82 5.92
C SER A 98 18.12 11.48 5.96
N TYR A 99 18.56 11.06 7.14
CA TYR A 99 19.42 9.90 7.36
C TYR A 99 18.83 8.94 8.38
N HIS A 100 19.16 7.65 8.25
CA HIS A 100 18.76 6.65 9.25
C HIS A 100 19.62 6.67 10.51
N ASP A 101 20.84 7.18 10.43
CA ASP A 101 21.71 7.36 11.58
C ASP A 101 21.21 8.56 12.43
N PRO A 102 20.80 8.34 13.69
CA PRO A 102 20.22 9.42 14.50
C PRO A 102 21.17 10.57 14.80
N GLU A 103 22.47 10.32 14.85
CA GLU A 103 23.46 11.38 15.12
C GLU A 103 23.71 12.23 13.87
N VAL A 104 23.72 11.59 12.70
CA VAL A 104 23.83 12.29 11.42
C VAL A 104 22.58 13.11 11.18
N GLU A 105 21.38 12.53 11.38
CA GLU A 105 20.09 13.22 11.27
C GLU A 105 20.01 14.43 12.20
N TYR A 106 20.42 14.27 13.47
CA TYR A 106 20.45 15.38 14.42
C TYR A 106 21.35 16.53 13.94
N ARG A 107 22.57 16.23 13.49
CA ARG A 107 23.52 17.24 13.00
C ARG A 107 22.99 17.96 11.76
N GLU A 108 22.35 17.23 10.88
CA GLU A 108 21.79 17.79 9.65
C GLU A 108 20.60 18.72 9.95
N MET A 109 19.68 18.33 10.84
CA MET A 109 18.60 19.20 11.28
C MET A 109 19.12 20.43 12.01
N ALA A 110 20.13 20.28 12.88
CA ALA A 110 20.71 21.36 13.65
C ALA A 110 21.39 22.45 12.80
N ARG A 111 21.69 22.16 11.51
CA ARG A 111 22.11 23.20 10.54
C ARG A 111 21.05 24.26 10.33
N PHE A 112 19.77 23.88 10.43
CA PHE A 112 18.61 24.75 10.21
C PHE A 112 18.00 25.25 11.51
N SER A 113 17.79 24.36 12.47
CA SER A 113 17.29 24.70 13.80
C SER A 113 17.72 23.66 14.83
N ARG A 114 18.33 24.13 15.89
CA ARG A 114 18.68 23.31 17.05
C ARG A 114 17.42 22.86 17.79
N HIS A 115 16.40 23.72 17.86
CA HIS A 115 15.10 23.39 18.41
C HIS A 115 14.47 22.20 17.67
N ASP A 116 14.45 22.22 16.34
CA ASP A 116 13.87 21.17 15.53
C ASP A 116 14.63 19.85 15.67
N ALA A 117 15.96 19.90 15.73
CA ALA A 117 16.78 18.73 15.99
C ALA A 117 16.49 18.08 17.36
N ASP A 118 16.31 18.89 18.40
CA ASP A 118 15.94 18.41 19.74
C ASP A 118 14.50 17.84 19.75
N ALA A 119 13.56 18.49 19.07
CA ALA A 119 12.17 18.08 18.99
C ALA A 119 11.95 16.78 18.18
N TYR A 120 12.83 16.48 17.21
CA TYR A 120 12.69 15.32 16.31
C TYR A 120 12.60 13.99 17.07
N LYS A 121 13.32 13.85 18.18
CA LYS A 121 13.26 12.65 19.02
C LYS A 121 11.85 12.41 19.58
N THR A 122 11.19 13.48 20.03
CA THR A 122 9.82 13.42 20.56
C THR A 122 8.83 13.13 19.44
N PHE A 123 8.93 13.84 18.31
CA PHE A 123 8.13 13.59 17.12
C PHE A 123 8.23 12.14 16.66
N SER A 124 9.45 11.61 16.53
CA SER A 124 9.69 10.23 16.11
C SER A 124 9.07 9.22 17.10
N ALA A 125 9.22 9.42 18.40
CA ALA A 125 8.67 8.56 19.43
C ALA A 125 7.14 8.56 19.41
N ASP A 126 6.51 9.72 19.23
CA ASP A 126 5.05 9.87 19.17
C ASP A 126 4.46 9.25 17.90
N THR A 127 5.06 9.54 16.74
CA THR A 127 4.68 8.93 15.46
C THR A 127 4.83 7.41 15.52
N MET A 128 5.92 6.90 16.07
CA MET A 128 6.15 5.47 16.20
C MET A 128 5.16 4.78 17.14
N ARG A 129 4.69 5.47 18.19
CA ARG A 129 3.63 4.99 19.09
C ARG A 129 2.32 4.82 18.32
N GLN A 130 1.95 5.81 17.50
CA GLN A 130 0.78 5.74 16.63
C GLN A 130 0.91 4.59 15.60
N CYS A 131 2.09 4.41 14.99
CA CYS A 131 2.34 3.29 14.08
C CYS A 131 2.08 1.95 14.75
N ARG A 132 2.64 1.71 15.93
CA ARG A 132 2.48 0.44 16.66
C ARG A 132 1.02 0.17 17.00
N PHE A 133 0.27 1.19 17.42
CA PHE A 133 -1.15 1.06 17.73
C PHE A 133 -1.97 0.63 16.50
N ILE A 134 -1.78 1.29 15.36
CA ILE A 134 -2.52 0.99 14.13
C ILE A 134 -2.12 -0.36 13.53
N ARG A 135 -0.84 -0.73 13.57
CA ARG A 135 -0.35 -2.00 13.01
C ARG A 135 -1.09 -3.22 13.55
N ASP A 136 -1.57 -3.19 14.78
CA ASP A 136 -2.36 -4.26 15.38
C ASP A 136 -3.71 -4.52 14.69
N PHE A 137 -4.20 -3.55 13.95
CA PHE A 137 -5.48 -3.64 13.24
C PHE A 137 -5.35 -3.95 11.75
N LEU A 138 -4.17 -3.77 11.14
CA LEU A 138 -3.98 -3.87 9.69
C LEU A 138 -4.33 -5.26 9.11
N LEU A 139 -4.11 -6.34 9.86
CA LEU A 139 -4.46 -7.70 9.45
C LEU A 139 -5.82 -8.16 9.97
N SER A 140 -6.58 -7.27 10.56
CA SER A 140 -7.92 -7.57 11.10
C SER A 140 -9.00 -7.13 10.13
N THR A 141 -10.00 -7.98 9.90
CA THR A 141 -11.20 -7.55 9.18
C THR A 141 -11.90 -6.48 10.00
N ALA A 142 -12.17 -5.32 9.40
CA ALA A 142 -12.89 -4.24 10.06
C ALA A 142 -14.29 -4.74 10.53
N PRO A 143 -14.70 -4.43 11.77
CA PRO A 143 -16.06 -4.71 12.23
C PRO A 143 -17.05 -3.75 11.55
N ASP A 144 -18.28 -4.22 11.35
CA ASP A 144 -19.37 -3.34 10.99
C ASP A 144 -19.88 -2.65 12.29
N PRO A 145 -19.73 -1.31 12.43
CA PRO A 145 -20.13 -0.60 13.64
C PRO A 145 -21.64 -0.54 13.83
N THR A 146 -22.43 -0.86 12.80
CA THR A 146 -23.88 -0.91 12.84
C THR A 146 -24.44 -2.31 13.05
N SER A 147 -23.57 -3.32 13.11
CA SER A 147 -23.95 -4.73 13.24
C SER A 147 -24.08 -5.13 14.71
N PHE A 148 -25.13 -5.84 15.03
CA PHE A 148 -25.33 -6.49 16.32
C PHE A 148 -24.85 -7.95 16.34
N LYS A 149 -24.17 -8.41 15.31
CA LYS A 149 -23.65 -9.78 15.26
C LYS A 149 -22.53 -9.96 16.31
N PRO A 150 -22.53 -11.08 17.05
CA PRO A 150 -21.53 -11.32 18.11
C PRO A 150 -20.08 -11.16 17.67
N ARG A 151 -19.79 -11.53 16.42
CA ARG A 151 -18.46 -11.37 15.81
C ARG A 151 -18.03 -9.90 15.72
N ASP A 152 -18.93 -9.02 15.29
CA ASP A 152 -18.63 -7.61 15.11
C ASP A 152 -18.56 -6.91 16.47
N LEU A 153 -19.49 -7.22 17.38
CA LEU A 153 -19.46 -6.70 18.76
C LEU A 153 -18.18 -7.09 19.50
N LYS A 154 -17.70 -8.35 19.35
CA LYS A 154 -16.42 -8.78 19.95
C LYS A 154 -15.23 -7.98 19.40
N LYS A 155 -15.22 -7.70 18.09
CA LYS A 155 -14.15 -6.89 17.47
C LYS A 155 -14.23 -5.43 17.93
N LEU A 156 -15.41 -4.84 17.98
CA LEU A 156 -15.63 -3.48 18.50
C LEU A 156 -15.19 -3.38 19.96
N ALA A 157 -15.55 -4.34 20.80
CA ALA A 157 -15.12 -4.39 22.21
C ALA A 157 -13.59 -4.48 22.33
N ARG A 158 -12.93 -5.28 21.48
CA ARG A 158 -11.46 -5.37 21.44
C ARG A 158 -10.83 -4.03 21.05
N ILE A 159 -11.37 -3.35 20.03
CA ILE A 159 -10.89 -2.02 19.61
C ILE A 159 -11.07 -1.02 20.75
N GLY A 160 -12.28 -0.96 21.33
CA GLY A 160 -12.59 -0.09 22.47
C GLY A 160 -11.68 -0.36 23.66
N GLY A 161 -11.42 -1.65 24.00
CA GLY A 161 -10.50 -2.03 25.06
C GLY A 161 -9.10 -1.46 24.83
N LYS A 162 -8.55 -1.55 23.61
CA LYS A 162 -7.24 -0.98 23.28
C LYS A 162 -7.19 0.55 23.42
N PHE A 163 -8.29 1.24 23.09
CA PHE A 163 -8.38 2.68 23.35
C PHE A 163 -8.42 2.99 24.85
N MET A 164 -9.18 2.20 25.64
CA MET A 164 -9.24 2.37 27.08
C MET A 164 -7.91 2.10 27.78
N GLU A 165 -7.15 1.09 27.33
CA GLU A 165 -5.82 0.74 27.86
C GLU A 165 -4.81 1.87 27.72
N MET A 166 -4.93 2.72 26.70
CA MET A 166 -3.99 3.85 26.51
C MET A 166 -4.29 5.04 27.44
N GLY A 167 -5.44 5.07 28.07
CA GLY A 167 -5.89 6.17 28.95
C GLY A 167 -6.46 7.37 28.18
N GLU A 168 -7.19 8.22 28.89
CA GLU A 168 -7.99 9.31 28.32
C GLU A 168 -7.14 10.32 27.51
N ALA A 169 -6.06 10.79 28.07
CA ALA A 169 -5.19 11.79 27.41
C ALA A 169 -4.66 11.27 26.07
N ARG A 170 -4.12 10.04 26.03
CA ARG A 170 -3.58 9.46 24.81
C ARG A 170 -4.66 9.10 23.79
N MET A 171 -5.84 8.70 24.26
CA MET A 171 -7.00 8.47 23.37
C MET A 171 -7.39 9.77 22.67
N TYR A 172 -7.48 10.87 23.40
CA TYR A 172 -7.74 12.19 22.83
C TYR A 172 -6.67 12.60 21.82
N GLU A 173 -5.38 12.49 22.17
CA GLU A 173 -4.27 12.79 21.27
C GLU A 173 -4.31 11.94 19.99
N THR A 174 -4.64 10.64 20.10
CA THR A 174 -4.75 9.75 18.96
C THR A 174 -5.88 10.15 18.01
N ILE A 175 -7.06 10.44 18.53
CA ILE A 175 -8.22 10.88 17.73
C ILE A 175 -7.92 12.23 17.08
N ARG A 176 -7.33 13.16 17.84
CA ARG A 176 -6.92 14.47 17.35
C ARG A 176 -5.91 14.32 16.20
N PHE A 177 -4.86 13.54 16.39
CA PHE A 177 -3.84 13.25 15.37
C PHE A 177 -4.45 12.69 14.08
N TRP A 178 -5.41 11.76 14.16
CA TRP A 178 -6.03 11.18 12.97
C TRP A 178 -6.90 12.15 12.18
N THR A 179 -7.32 13.22 12.79
CA THR A 179 -8.17 14.25 12.16
C THR A 179 -7.40 15.50 11.75
N MET A 180 -6.18 15.69 12.26
CA MET A 180 -5.35 16.85 11.94
C MET A 180 -4.84 16.82 10.50
N SER A 181 -4.48 17.99 9.99
CA SER A 181 -3.61 18.10 8.82
C SER A 181 -2.15 17.79 9.18
N VAL A 182 -1.37 17.34 8.20
CA VAL A 182 0.06 17.13 8.40
C VAL A 182 0.80 18.43 8.73
N ALA A 183 0.36 19.55 8.16
CA ALA A 183 0.95 20.86 8.45
C ALA A 183 0.75 21.26 9.92
N GLU A 184 -0.46 21.09 10.47
CA GLU A 184 -0.72 21.34 11.90
C GLU A 184 0.07 20.40 12.80
N TYR A 185 0.11 19.10 12.47
CA TYR A 185 0.86 18.13 13.25
C TYR A 185 2.37 18.44 13.31
N LEU A 186 2.98 18.76 12.16
CA LEU A 186 4.40 19.12 12.12
C LEU A 186 4.69 20.44 12.82
N ALA A 187 3.78 21.41 12.78
CA ALA A 187 3.94 22.69 13.47
C ALA A 187 3.93 22.57 15.01
N GLU A 188 3.46 21.47 15.58
CA GLU A 188 3.55 21.22 17.03
C GLU A 188 4.96 20.88 17.50
N TYR A 189 5.84 20.44 16.59
CA TYR A 189 7.21 20.04 16.91
C TYR A 189 8.25 20.97 16.30
N PHE A 190 8.03 21.45 15.08
CA PHE A 190 9.05 22.10 14.25
C PHE A 190 8.72 23.57 13.96
N GLU A 191 9.74 24.41 14.01
CA GLU A 191 9.63 25.84 13.71
C GLU A 191 10.04 26.16 12.26
N THR A 192 11.03 25.42 11.69
CA THR A 192 11.54 25.73 10.35
C THR A 192 10.70 25.12 9.22
N ASP A 193 10.49 25.92 8.18
CA ASP A 193 9.76 25.46 6.99
C ASP A 193 10.53 24.37 6.22
N VAL A 194 11.85 24.36 6.29
CA VAL A 194 12.68 23.35 5.63
C VAL A 194 12.32 21.95 6.15
N ILE A 195 12.34 21.77 7.46
CA ILE A 195 12.04 20.47 8.11
C ILE A 195 10.58 20.10 7.90
N LYS A 196 9.65 21.04 8.11
CA LYS A 196 8.21 20.80 7.88
C LYS A 196 7.93 20.40 6.43
N THR A 197 8.56 21.05 5.45
CA THR A 197 8.38 20.73 4.04
C THR A 197 8.91 19.35 3.71
N ALA A 198 10.11 19.01 4.14
CA ALA A 198 10.72 17.71 3.89
C ALA A 198 9.87 16.55 4.46
N LEU A 199 9.35 16.71 5.68
CA LEU A 199 8.53 15.67 6.34
C LEU A 199 7.08 15.62 5.81
N SER A 200 6.52 16.75 5.35
CA SER A 200 5.13 16.85 4.91
C SER A 200 4.81 16.02 3.67
N GLY A 201 5.81 15.74 2.83
CA GLY A 201 5.65 14.92 1.63
C GLY A 201 4.98 13.58 1.90
N SER A 202 5.33 12.92 3.00
CA SER A 202 4.71 11.66 3.43
C SER A 202 3.22 11.79 3.79
N GLY A 203 2.74 13.01 4.06
CA GLY A 203 1.33 13.27 4.39
C GLY A 203 0.40 13.40 3.18
N ILE A 204 0.93 13.45 1.96
CA ILE A 204 0.13 13.64 0.75
C ILE A 204 0.32 12.56 -0.31
N ILE A 205 1.32 11.68 -0.18
CA ILE A 205 1.57 10.59 -1.14
C ILE A 205 0.33 9.69 -1.27
N GLY A 206 -0.13 9.49 -2.52
CA GLY A 206 -1.26 8.62 -2.83
C GLY A 206 -2.64 9.21 -2.52
N THR A 207 -2.74 10.49 -2.18
CA THR A 207 -4.00 11.18 -1.93
C THR A 207 -4.24 12.33 -2.91
N ALA A 208 -5.50 12.77 -3.02
CA ALA A 208 -5.86 14.01 -3.72
C ALA A 208 -6.04 15.18 -2.72
N LEU A 209 -5.29 15.16 -1.63
CA LEU A 209 -5.34 16.13 -0.53
C LEU A 209 -4.05 16.96 -0.50
N GLY A 210 -4.14 18.18 0.00
CA GLY A 210 -2.99 19.04 0.28
C GLY A 210 -2.56 18.92 1.75
N ILE A 211 -1.37 19.45 2.08
CA ILE A 211 -0.78 19.36 3.43
C ILE A 211 -1.65 19.99 4.54
N HIS A 212 -2.54 20.91 4.20
CA HIS A 212 -3.49 21.55 5.12
C HIS A 212 -4.86 20.85 5.19
N SER A 213 -5.05 19.76 4.44
CA SER A 213 -6.32 19.04 4.48
C SER A 213 -6.41 18.17 5.74
N PRO A 214 -7.56 18.13 6.43
CA PRO A 214 -7.79 17.26 7.58
C PRO A 214 -7.52 15.79 7.25
N GLY A 215 -6.94 15.04 8.21
CA GLY A 215 -6.62 13.63 8.07
C GLY A 215 -5.28 13.33 7.38
N THR A 216 -4.53 14.34 6.91
CA THR A 216 -3.23 14.10 6.25
C THR A 216 -2.12 13.75 7.23
N ALA A 217 -2.27 14.02 8.52
CA ALA A 217 -1.39 13.47 9.56
C ALA A 217 -1.48 11.92 9.62
N TYR A 218 -2.68 11.36 9.42
CA TYR A 218 -2.85 9.90 9.30
C TYR A 218 -2.20 9.34 8.02
N VAL A 219 -2.21 10.10 6.93
CA VAL A 219 -1.51 9.70 5.69
C VAL A 219 0.01 9.62 5.92
N LEU A 220 0.58 10.60 6.63
CA LEU A 220 1.98 10.54 7.06
C LEU A 220 2.26 9.28 7.88
N LEU A 221 1.42 8.99 8.88
CA LEU A 221 1.53 7.79 9.69
C LEU A 221 1.53 6.51 8.83
N HIS A 222 0.66 6.44 7.83
CA HIS A 222 0.58 5.30 6.92
C HIS A 222 1.93 4.98 6.28
N HIS A 223 2.67 5.99 5.86
CA HIS A 223 4.00 5.83 5.26
C HIS A 223 5.10 5.47 6.27
N TYR A 224 4.91 5.81 7.55
CA TYR A 224 5.83 5.44 8.64
C TYR A 224 5.54 4.05 9.23
N MET A 225 4.43 3.38 8.83
CA MET A 225 4.08 2.04 9.31
C MET A 225 4.82 0.91 8.60
N GLY A 226 5.54 1.19 7.52
CA GLY A 226 6.30 0.21 6.75
C GLY A 226 7.38 -0.47 7.59
N GLU A 227 7.87 -1.60 7.11
CA GLU A 227 8.94 -2.33 7.77
C GLU A 227 9.81 -3.04 6.73
N VAL A 228 11.12 -2.82 6.83
CA VAL A 228 12.13 -3.55 6.06
C VAL A 228 13.17 -4.05 7.06
N ASP A 229 13.50 -5.34 7.01
CA ASP A 229 14.45 -6.02 7.88
C ASP A 229 14.22 -5.79 9.39
N GLY A 230 12.93 -5.75 9.81
CA GLY A 230 12.55 -5.56 11.20
C GLY A 230 12.56 -4.10 11.67
N ASN A 231 12.97 -3.16 10.83
CA ASN A 231 12.98 -1.73 11.15
C ASN A 231 11.68 -1.06 10.69
N ILE A 232 10.85 -0.66 11.65
CA ILE A 232 9.61 0.08 11.39
C ILE A 232 9.96 1.50 10.91
N GLY A 233 9.27 1.96 9.87
CA GLY A 233 9.50 3.25 9.21
C GLY A 233 10.51 3.17 8.06
N SER A 234 11.19 2.03 7.89
CA SER A 234 12.16 1.85 6.82
C SER A 234 11.49 1.59 5.48
N TRP A 235 12.12 2.11 4.44
CA TRP A 235 11.79 1.89 3.04
C TRP A 235 12.95 1.21 2.34
N GLY A 236 12.70 0.49 1.26
CA GLY A 236 13.76 -0.18 0.53
C GLY A 236 13.45 -0.36 -0.94
N PHE A 237 14.48 -0.73 -1.69
CA PHE A 237 14.38 -1.08 -3.10
C PHE A 237 14.38 -2.59 -3.27
N ALA A 238 13.39 -3.11 -3.97
CA ALA A 238 13.40 -4.51 -4.37
C ALA A 238 14.41 -4.71 -5.51
N ARG A 239 15.27 -5.71 -5.37
CA ARG A 239 16.21 -6.09 -6.45
C ARG A 239 15.42 -6.57 -7.66
N GLY A 240 15.65 -5.97 -8.83
CA GLY A 240 14.85 -6.17 -10.04
C GLY A 240 13.63 -5.23 -10.15
N GLY A 241 13.54 -4.23 -9.24
CA GLY A 241 12.44 -3.28 -9.18
C GLY A 241 11.20 -3.84 -8.49
N MET A 242 10.11 -3.07 -8.49
CA MET A 242 8.90 -3.44 -7.76
C MET A 242 8.17 -4.67 -8.34
N GLY A 243 8.44 -5.01 -9.61
CA GLY A 243 7.94 -6.26 -10.20
C GLY A 243 8.39 -7.50 -9.43
N ALA A 244 9.60 -7.50 -8.88
CA ALA A 244 10.12 -8.63 -8.10
C ALA A 244 9.25 -8.97 -6.88
N VAL A 245 8.52 -8.00 -6.31
CA VAL A 245 7.54 -8.26 -5.24
C VAL A 245 6.39 -9.11 -5.76
N SER A 246 5.82 -8.71 -6.89
CA SER A 246 4.68 -9.44 -7.49
C SER A 246 5.10 -10.79 -8.06
N ASP A 247 6.29 -10.86 -8.67
CA ASP A 247 6.85 -12.10 -9.23
C ASP A 247 7.11 -13.14 -8.12
N SER A 248 7.64 -12.70 -6.97
CA SER A 248 7.86 -13.60 -5.83
C SER A 248 6.54 -14.13 -5.24
N ILE A 249 5.50 -13.30 -5.18
CA ILE A 249 4.16 -13.72 -4.74
C ILE A 249 3.56 -14.70 -5.76
N ALA A 250 3.69 -14.43 -7.06
CA ALA A 250 3.27 -15.34 -8.12
C ALA A 250 4.03 -16.67 -8.07
N GLY A 251 5.35 -16.64 -7.81
CA GLY A 251 6.16 -17.83 -7.59
C GLY A 251 5.64 -18.68 -6.42
N ALA A 252 5.28 -18.04 -5.30
CA ALA A 252 4.68 -18.74 -4.16
C ALA A 252 3.29 -19.33 -4.51
N PHE A 253 2.47 -18.62 -5.28
CA PHE A 253 1.17 -19.08 -5.76
C PHE A 253 1.30 -20.33 -6.64
N LEU A 254 2.19 -20.27 -7.64
CA LEU A 254 2.44 -21.40 -8.56
C LEU A 254 3.04 -22.61 -7.83
N ALA A 255 3.97 -22.39 -6.89
CA ALA A 255 4.53 -23.45 -6.07
C ALA A 255 3.50 -24.14 -5.16
N ALA A 256 2.42 -23.43 -4.79
CA ALA A 256 1.30 -24.00 -4.06
C ALA A 256 0.28 -24.72 -4.96
N GLY A 257 0.55 -24.88 -6.27
CA GLY A 257 -0.32 -25.57 -7.23
C GLY A 257 -1.38 -24.68 -7.89
N GLY A 258 -1.31 -23.35 -7.71
CA GLY A 258 -2.22 -22.42 -8.36
C GLY A 258 -1.97 -22.29 -9.88
N GLU A 259 -2.97 -21.86 -10.61
CA GLU A 259 -2.89 -21.59 -12.04
C GLU A 259 -2.98 -20.09 -12.32
N LEU A 260 -2.02 -19.55 -13.08
CA LEU A 260 -1.98 -18.15 -13.48
C LEU A 260 -2.19 -18.03 -14.99
N ARG A 261 -3.15 -17.21 -15.40
CA ARG A 261 -3.42 -16.90 -16.80
C ARG A 261 -3.31 -15.41 -17.06
N THR A 262 -2.40 -15.04 -17.91
CA THR A 262 -2.31 -13.69 -18.51
C THR A 262 -3.12 -13.64 -19.82
N GLU A 263 -3.32 -12.44 -20.38
CA GLU A 263 -4.15 -12.22 -21.58
C GLU A 263 -5.57 -12.81 -21.45
N ALA A 264 -6.07 -12.88 -20.21
CA ALA A 264 -7.33 -13.46 -19.79
C ALA A 264 -8.22 -12.40 -19.12
N GLY A 265 -8.50 -11.32 -19.86
CA GLY A 265 -9.39 -10.25 -19.41
C GLY A 265 -10.77 -10.76 -19.11
N VAL A 266 -11.33 -10.38 -17.95
CA VAL A 266 -12.72 -10.69 -17.59
C VAL A 266 -13.63 -9.63 -18.19
N ASP A 267 -14.57 -10.05 -19.00
CA ASP A 267 -15.63 -9.23 -19.57
C ASP A 267 -16.80 -9.13 -18.57
N GLN A 268 -17.28 -10.27 -18.05
CA GLN A 268 -18.44 -10.28 -17.18
C GLN A 268 -18.35 -11.35 -16.07
N PHE A 269 -18.94 -11.06 -14.91
CA PHE A 269 -19.20 -12.07 -13.88
C PHE A 269 -20.49 -12.84 -14.24
N ILE A 270 -20.43 -14.16 -14.20
CA ILE A 270 -21.57 -15.02 -14.46
C ILE A 270 -22.44 -15.11 -13.21
N VAL A 271 -23.59 -14.45 -13.23
CA VAL A 271 -24.55 -14.45 -12.11
C VAL A 271 -25.70 -15.41 -12.42
N LYS A 272 -25.97 -16.37 -11.53
CA LYS A 272 -27.11 -17.29 -11.63
C LYS A 272 -27.83 -17.34 -10.28
N ASN A 273 -29.13 -17.04 -10.29
CA ASN A 273 -29.95 -17.02 -9.08
C ASN A 273 -29.40 -16.11 -7.95
N GLY A 274 -28.91 -14.92 -8.33
CA GLY A 274 -28.33 -13.94 -7.40
C GLY A 274 -27.00 -14.33 -6.79
N LYS A 275 -26.27 -15.29 -7.38
CA LYS A 275 -24.93 -15.72 -6.96
C LYS A 275 -23.98 -15.69 -8.13
N VAL A 276 -22.76 -15.20 -7.89
CA VAL A 276 -21.67 -15.31 -8.86
C VAL A 276 -21.19 -16.77 -8.87
N ASN A 277 -21.12 -17.37 -10.06
CA ASN A 277 -20.74 -18.77 -10.29
C ASN A 277 -19.52 -18.92 -11.21
N GLY A 278 -18.92 -17.81 -11.64
CA GLY A 278 -17.78 -17.83 -12.54
C GLY A 278 -17.58 -16.49 -13.23
N VAL A 279 -16.76 -16.50 -14.27
CA VAL A 279 -16.43 -15.35 -15.12
C VAL A 279 -16.49 -15.75 -16.59
N ALA A 280 -16.93 -14.84 -17.44
CA ALA A 280 -16.74 -14.87 -18.88
C ALA A 280 -15.52 -14.01 -19.23
N LEU A 281 -14.63 -14.52 -20.06
CA LEU A 281 -13.45 -13.82 -20.53
C LEU A 281 -13.74 -13.05 -21.83
N GLU A 282 -12.95 -12.04 -22.13
CA GLU A 282 -13.04 -11.22 -23.35
C GLU A 282 -12.90 -12.06 -24.64
N ASN A 283 -12.26 -13.23 -24.58
CA ASN A 283 -12.12 -14.17 -25.71
C ASN A 283 -13.33 -15.12 -25.87
N GLY A 284 -14.34 -15.01 -25.01
CA GLY A 284 -15.53 -15.85 -25.01
C GLY A 284 -15.46 -17.14 -24.18
N ASP A 285 -14.31 -17.44 -23.57
CA ASP A 285 -14.19 -18.56 -22.65
C ASP A 285 -14.91 -18.30 -21.33
N GLU A 286 -15.47 -19.35 -20.73
CA GLU A 286 -16.05 -19.28 -19.39
C GLU A 286 -15.24 -20.12 -18.40
N ILE A 287 -15.06 -19.59 -17.19
CA ILE A 287 -14.44 -20.28 -16.07
C ILE A 287 -15.44 -20.32 -14.92
N SER A 288 -15.64 -21.50 -14.34
CA SER A 288 -16.61 -21.70 -13.25
C SER A 288 -15.91 -21.93 -11.92
N ALA A 289 -16.41 -21.28 -10.88
CA ALA A 289 -16.04 -21.51 -9.48
C ALA A 289 -17.14 -21.02 -8.53
N PRO A 290 -17.33 -21.66 -7.37
CA PRO A 290 -18.28 -21.20 -6.36
C PRO A 290 -17.82 -19.93 -5.62
N VAL A 291 -16.53 -19.60 -5.71
CA VAL A 291 -15.93 -18.38 -5.12
C VAL A 291 -15.24 -17.59 -6.20
N VAL A 292 -15.62 -16.32 -6.33
CA VAL A 292 -14.95 -15.37 -7.23
C VAL A 292 -14.50 -14.17 -6.41
N VAL A 293 -13.19 -13.88 -6.45
CA VAL A 293 -12.58 -12.75 -5.78
C VAL A 293 -12.12 -11.75 -6.82
N SER A 294 -12.64 -10.53 -6.79
CA SER A 294 -12.14 -9.46 -7.65
C SER A 294 -11.10 -8.63 -6.90
N ALA A 295 -9.89 -8.53 -7.46
CA ALA A 295 -8.84 -7.63 -7.04
C ALA A 295 -8.77 -6.36 -7.92
N MET A 296 -9.75 -6.17 -8.79
CA MET A 296 -9.94 -4.95 -9.58
C MET A 296 -10.52 -3.84 -8.70
N ASP A 297 -10.46 -2.60 -9.18
CA ASP A 297 -11.17 -1.51 -8.52
C ASP A 297 -12.69 -1.72 -8.53
N VAL A 298 -13.37 -1.09 -7.56
CA VAL A 298 -14.80 -1.31 -7.34
C VAL A 298 -15.68 -0.91 -8.53
N LYS A 299 -15.25 0.09 -9.32
CA LYS A 299 -16.04 0.52 -10.50
C LYS A 299 -15.91 -0.49 -11.63
N ARG A 300 -14.70 -0.96 -11.92
CA ARG A 300 -14.51 -2.02 -12.91
C ARG A 300 -15.28 -3.28 -12.53
N THR A 301 -15.18 -3.68 -11.26
CA THR A 301 -15.89 -4.87 -10.77
C THR A 301 -17.40 -4.74 -10.93
N PHE A 302 -18.01 -3.67 -10.41
CA PHE A 302 -19.46 -3.61 -10.24
C PHE A 302 -20.20 -2.75 -11.27
N LEU A 303 -19.50 -1.89 -12.03
CA LEU A 303 -20.15 -1.09 -13.08
C LEU A 303 -19.84 -1.58 -14.50
N ASN A 304 -18.71 -2.28 -14.67
CA ASN A 304 -18.29 -2.71 -16.00
C ASN A 304 -18.51 -4.22 -16.22
N CYS A 305 -18.30 -5.03 -15.18
CA CYS A 305 -18.34 -6.49 -15.30
C CYS A 305 -19.59 -7.13 -14.65
N MET A 306 -20.56 -6.34 -14.19
CA MET A 306 -21.84 -6.82 -13.64
C MET A 306 -23.01 -5.98 -14.16
N ASP A 307 -24.17 -6.60 -14.33
CA ASP A 307 -25.39 -5.88 -14.67
C ASP A 307 -25.93 -5.12 -13.44
N GLU A 308 -26.48 -3.93 -13.67
CA GLU A 308 -27.11 -3.13 -12.60
C GLU A 308 -28.21 -3.91 -11.88
N SER A 309 -28.96 -4.74 -12.61
CA SER A 309 -30.06 -5.58 -12.09
C SER A 309 -29.61 -6.66 -11.10
N ASP A 310 -28.34 -7.05 -11.14
CA ASP A 310 -27.75 -8.04 -10.23
C ASP A 310 -27.31 -7.43 -8.88
N LEU A 311 -27.39 -6.10 -8.76
CA LEU A 311 -26.89 -5.37 -7.61
C LEU A 311 -28.02 -4.67 -6.83
N PRO A 312 -27.95 -4.64 -5.49
CA PRO A 312 -28.87 -3.79 -4.73
C PRO A 312 -28.70 -2.32 -5.14
N GLU A 313 -29.80 -1.62 -5.44
CA GLU A 313 -29.81 -0.22 -5.91
C GLU A 313 -28.95 0.72 -5.05
N LYS A 314 -29.06 0.62 -3.71
CA LYS A 314 -28.29 1.42 -2.77
C LYS A 314 -26.77 1.17 -2.89
N PHE A 315 -26.37 -0.09 -3.15
CA PHE A 315 -24.98 -0.46 -3.34
C PHE A 315 -24.45 0.08 -4.66
N TYR A 316 -25.16 -0.14 -5.76
CA TYR A 316 -24.81 0.38 -7.10
C TYR A 316 -24.60 1.89 -7.08
N ARG A 317 -25.53 2.65 -6.48
CA ARG A 317 -25.40 4.10 -6.31
C ARG A 317 -24.14 4.50 -5.53
N ARG A 318 -23.80 3.78 -4.47
CA ARG A 318 -22.56 4.04 -3.70
C ARG A 318 -21.32 3.81 -4.53
N VAL A 319 -21.26 2.72 -5.30
CA VAL A 319 -20.13 2.45 -6.20
C VAL A 319 -20.03 3.51 -7.29
N LYS A 320 -21.16 3.89 -7.91
CA LYS A 320 -21.20 4.93 -8.94
C LYS A 320 -20.62 6.26 -8.44
N HIS A 321 -20.94 6.65 -7.21
CA HIS A 321 -20.48 7.89 -6.59
C HIS A 321 -19.13 7.75 -5.87
N PHE A 322 -18.57 6.54 -5.77
CA PHE A 322 -17.25 6.34 -5.16
C PHE A 322 -16.18 7.08 -5.95
N LYS A 323 -15.39 7.91 -5.25
CA LYS A 323 -14.38 8.75 -5.88
C LYS A 323 -13.05 7.98 -5.97
N ILE A 324 -12.59 7.75 -7.19
CA ILE A 324 -11.27 7.22 -7.48
C ILE A 324 -10.48 8.36 -8.11
N ARG A 325 -9.64 9.03 -7.31
CA ARG A 325 -8.84 10.16 -7.75
C ARG A 325 -7.37 9.86 -7.50
N GLY A 326 -6.56 9.98 -8.55
CA GLY A 326 -5.11 10.08 -8.45
C GLY A 326 -4.69 11.54 -8.52
N SER A 327 -3.59 11.87 -7.85
CA SER A 327 -3.03 13.23 -7.83
C SER A 327 -1.56 13.25 -8.25
N SER A 328 -0.96 12.09 -8.52
CA SER A 328 0.47 11.96 -8.79
C SER A 328 0.72 11.50 -10.22
N GLY A 329 1.64 12.18 -10.90
CA GLY A 329 2.28 11.70 -12.11
C GLY A 329 3.66 11.12 -11.77
N LYS A 330 4.06 10.07 -12.46
CA LYS A 330 5.40 9.49 -12.33
C LYS A 330 6.13 9.57 -13.65
N VAL A 331 7.37 10.09 -13.62
CA VAL A 331 8.30 10.08 -14.75
C VAL A 331 9.45 9.16 -14.41
N ASN A 332 9.73 8.19 -15.27
CA ASN A 332 10.93 7.36 -15.20
C ASN A 332 11.96 7.93 -16.17
N ILE A 333 13.17 8.15 -15.67
CA ILE A 333 14.26 8.76 -16.44
C ILE A 333 15.38 7.74 -16.57
N ALA A 334 15.80 7.45 -17.81
CA ALA A 334 16.99 6.68 -18.10
C ALA A 334 18.18 7.64 -18.23
N LEU A 335 19.24 7.36 -17.50
CA LEU A 335 20.47 8.14 -17.52
C LEU A 335 21.63 7.23 -17.86
N ASP A 336 22.57 7.71 -18.66
CA ASP A 336 23.82 7.02 -19.00
C ASP A 336 24.95 7.27 -17.99
N GLY A 337 24.69 8.05 -16.95
CA GLY A 337 25.57 8.32 -15.83
C GLY A 337 24.81 8.80 -14.60
N LEU A 338 25.45 8.82 -13.45
CA LEU A 338 24.87 9.37 -12.24
C LEU A 338 24.79 10.90 -12.36
N PRO A 339 23.65 11.52 -11.96
CA PRO A 339 23.55 12.96 -11.96
C PRO A 339 24.50 13.57 -10.92
N SER A 340 25.10 14.70 -11.25
CA SER A 340 25.86 15.53 -10.32
C SER A 340 24.95 16.60 -9.72
N PHE A 341 25.04 16.76 -8.42
CA PHE A 341 24.26 17.76 -7.69
C PHE A 341 25.24 18.74 -7.02
N PRO A 342 25.41 19.96 -7.55
CA PRO A 342 26.38 20.94 -7.01
C PRO A 342 26.17 21.29 -5.53
N ALA A 343 24.94 21.10 -5.03
CA ALA A 343 24.62 21.36 -3.62
C ALA A 343 25.20 20.30 -2.66
N LEU A 344 25.54 19.09 -3.15
CA LEU A 344 26.09 18.05 -2.31
C LEU A 344 27.62 18.18 -2.25
N PRO A 345 28.23 17.95 -1.07
CA PRO A 345 29.69 17.84 -0.97
C PRO A 345 30.20 16.66 -1.80
N GLU A 346 31.41 16.82 -2.38
CA GLU A 346 32.11 15.75 -3.09
C GLU A 346 32.49 14.57 -2.18
#